data_3ed2bca9fb627dc31d604ba453c1e51a
#
_entry.id   3ed2bca9fb627dc31d604ba453c1e51a
#
_cell.length_a   1.000
_cell.length_b   1.000
_cell.length_c   1.000
_cell.angle_alpha   90.00
_cell.angle_beta   90.00
_cell.angle_gamma   90.00
#
_symmetry.space_group_name_H-M   'P 1'
#
loop_
_entity.id
_entity.type
_entity.pdbx_description
1 polymer ?
#
loop_
_entity_poly.entity_id
_entity_poly.type
_entity_poly.pdbx_seq_one_letter_code
_entity_poly.pdbx_strand_id
1 'polypeptide(L)'
;MDIKAKIEKLLAKTIENGCTVEEAASAAKMVQRLIGKYHIELAEVGNETETADGEVLDAKSVRKWEIRLISTIARNMRCEAIVSHRYTAGNINRKSFVYIVGMDADRKAVILLYEKLRKICKVGMRKEQNYHKSMYGNAKGIADSYGFGFTMAIKEEMTKQAKALVLVKPKEVDDKVQELFPNVKTRRVNVSCNAHAYDSGMSDGHSAMSVSAIE
;
A
#
# COMPACT_ATOMS: atom_id res chain seq x y z
N MET A 1 -13.60 -23.10 4.86
CA MET A 1 -13.45 -21.92 5.77
C MET A 1 -13.12 -20.73 4.88
N ASP A 2 -13.97 -19.72 4.85
CA ASP A 2 -13.81 -18.62 3.90
C ASP A 2 -12.55 -17.80 4.23
N ILE A 3 -11.55 -17.86 3.36
CA ILE A 3 -10.27 -17.16 3.51
C ILE A 3 -10.49 -15.65 3.43
N LYS A 4 -11.49 -15.18 2.65
CA LYS A 4 -11.89 -13.78 2.60
C LYS A 4 -12.30 -13.27 3.98
N ALA A 5 -13.19 -14.01 4.67
CA ALA A 5 -13.60 -13.69 6.03
C ALA A 5 -12.43 -13.75 7.04
N LYS A 6 -11.45 -14.62 6.84
CA LYS A 6 -10.26 -14.70 7.69
C LYS A 6 -9.32 -13.50 7.48
N ILE A 7 -9.15 -13.05 6.24
CA ILE A 7 -8.39 -11.85 5.90
C ILE A 7 -9.06 -10.60 6.49
N GLU A 8 -10.37 -10.45 6.31
CA GLU A 8 -11.15 -9.35 6.88
C GLU A 8 -11.05 -9.31 8.42
N LYS A 9 -11.19 -10.47 9.07
CA LYS A 9 -11.09 -10.59 10.53
C LYS A 9 -9.69 -10.28 11.07
N LEU A 10 -8.63 -10.65 10.35
CA LEU A 10 -7.26 -10.29 10.71
C LEU A 10 -7.02 -8.80 10.55
N LEU A 11 -7.59 -8.19 9.52
CA LEU A 11 -7.46 -6.76 9.26
C LEU A 11 -8.33 -5.92 10.19
N ALA A 12 -9.53 -6.36 10.57
CA ALA A 12 -10.41 -5.67 11.50
C ALA A 12 -9.84 -5.63 12.94
N LYS A 13 -9.19 -6.70 13.39
CA LYS A 13 -8.60 -6.77 14.75
C LYS A 13 -7.53 -5.71 15.05
N THR A 14 -7.01 -5.03 14.04
CA THR A 14 -5.77 -4.27 14.19
C THR A 14 -5.92 -2.77 14.38
N ILE A 15 -7.04 -2.13 14.09
CA ILE A 15 -7.18 -0.67 14.19
C ILE A 15 -8.30 -0.22 15.11
N GLU A 16 -9.45 -0.86 15.08
CA GLU A 16 -10.60 -0.44 15.88
C GLU A 16 -10.46 -0.73 17.38
N ASN A 17 -9.56 -1.63 17.74
CA ASN A 17 -9.33 -2.08 19.12
C ASN A 17 -8.02 -1.57 19.75
N GLY A 18 -7.45 -0.47 19.29
CA GLY A 18 -6.28 0.13 19.94
C GLY A 18 -4.96 -0.63 19.78
N CYS A 19 -4.84 -1.46 18.75
CA CYS A 19 -3.63 -2.24 18.47
C CYS A 19 -2.41 -1.38 18.19
N THR A 20 -1.25 -1.84 18.63
CA THR A 20 0.04 -1.21 18.40
C THR A 20 0.43 -1.24 16.91
N VAL A 21 1.38 -0.38 16.53
CA VAL A 21 1.98 -0.37 15.18
C VAL A 21 2.48 -1.76 14.80
N GLU A 22 2.97 -2.48 15.75
CA GLU A 22 3.54 -3.83 15.67
C GLU A 22 2.50 -4.89 15.32
N GLU A 23 1.35 -4.91 15.98
CA GLU A 23 0.25 -5.83 15.66
C GLU A 23 -0.33 -5.59 14.27
N ALA A 24 -0.34 -4.32 13.85
CA ALA A 24 -0.77 -3.94 12.52
C ALA A 24 0.10 -4.54 11.40
N ALA A 25 1.40 -4.58 11.63
CA ALA A 25 2.39 -5.11 10.70
C ALA A 25 2.35 -6.65 10.63
N SER A 26 2.21 -7.30 11.78
CA SER A 26 2.05 -8.75 11.85
C SER A 26 0.83 -9.21 11.04
N ALA A 27 -0.29 -8.48 11.16
CA ALA A 27 -1.48 -8.78 10.37
C ALA A 27 -1.26 -8.56 8.86
N ALA A 28 -0.53 -7.51 8.44
CA ALA A 28 -0.21 -7.29 7.03
C ALA A 28 0.61 -8.45 6.44
N LYS A 29 1.62 -8.92 7.18
CA LYS A 29 2.45 -10.07 6.79
C LYS A 29 1.64 -11.37 6.72
N MET A 30 0.72 -11.57 7.66
CA MET A 30 -0.14 -12.75 7.70
C MET A 30 -1.16 -12.73 6.55
N VAL A 31 -1.72 -11.57 6.21
CA VAL A 31 -2.60 -11.39 5.05
C VAL A 31 -1.86 -11.74 3.76
N GLN A 32 -0.65 -11.22 3.55
CA GLN A 32 0.15 -11.53 2.37
C GLN A 32 0.46 -13.04 2.25
N ARG A 33 0.77 -13.71 3.37
CA ARG A 33 0.96 -15.16 3.41
C ARG A 33 -0.31 -15.93 3.10
N LEU A 34 -1.46 -15.51 3.64
CA LEU A 34 -2.75 -16.17 3.37
C LEU A 34 -3.15 -16.03 1.91
N ILE A 35 -2.94 -14.86 1.31
CA ILE A 35 -3.19 -14.64 -0.12
C ILE A 35 -2.29 -15.57 -0.95
N GLY A 36 -0.99 -15.61 -0.66
CA GLY A 36 -0.06 -16.50 -1.37
C GLY A 36 -0.45 -17.97 -1.27
N LYS A 37 -0.82 -18.45 -0.07
CA LYS A 37 -1.27 -19.81 0.14
C LYS A 37 -2.58 -20.13 -0.59
N TYR A 38 -3.54 -19.22 -0.53
CA TYR A 38 -4.83 -19.39 -1.19
C TYR A 38 -4.71 -19.50 -2.72
N HIS A 39 -3.83 -18.71 -3.33
CA HIS A 39 -3.61 -18.78 -4.75
C HIS A 39 -2.87 -20.06 -5.19
N ILE A 40 -2.00 -20.60 -4.35
CA ILE A 40 -1.40 -21.91 -4.60
C ILE A 40 -2.47 -23.00 -4.53
N GLU A 41 -3.32 -22.99 -3.51
CA GLU A 41 -4.44 -23.94 -3.37
C GLU A 41 -5.43 -23.87 -4.53
N LEU A 42 -5.77 -22.66 -5.02
CA LEU A 42 -6.62 -22.48 -6.21
C LEU A 42 -5.96 -22.97 -7.51
N ALA A 43 -4.68 -22.74 -7.68
CA ALA A 43 -3.94 -23.20 -8.85
C ALA A 43 -3.83 -24.74 -8.87
N GLU A 44 -3.73 -25.40 -7.71
CA GLU A 44 -3.70 -26.85 -7.59
C GLU A 44 -5.08 -27.48 -7.82
N VAL A 45 -6.18 -26.82 -7.47
CA VAL A 45 -7.56 -27.34 -7.60
C VAL A 45 -8.15 -27.13 -9.00
N GLY A 46 -7.54 -26.26 -9.83
CA GLY A 46 -7.93 -26.09 -11.24
C GLY A 46 -9.33 -25.50 -11.46
N ASN A 47 -9.94 -24.88 -10.44
CA ASN A 47 -11.30 -24.36 -10.52
C ASN A 47 -11.35 -22.88 -10.12
N GLU A 48 -11.95 -22.12 -10.98
CA GLU A 48 -12.44 -20.76 -11.01
C GLU A 48 -11.58 -19.80 -11.82
N THR A 49 -12.11 -19.41 -12.96
CA THR A 49 -11.73 -18.23 -13.72
C THR A 49 -12.08 -16.98 -12.92
N GLU A 50 -11.28 -16.64 -11.91
CA GLU A 50 -11.35 -15.29 -11.32
C GLU A 50 -10.99 -14.29 -12.40
N THR A 51 -11.90 -13.37 -12.71
CA THR A 51 -11.65 -12.29 -13.66
C THR A 51 -11.01 -11.10 -12.94
N ALA A 52 -9.95 -10.57 -13.52
CA ALA A 52 -9.37 -9.31 -13.05
C ALA A 52 -10.33 -8.15 -13.31
N ASP A 53 -10.47 -7.24 -12.34
CA ASP A 53 -11.29 -6.04 -12.46
C ASP A 53 -10.60 -4.83 -11.82
N GLY A 54 -11.18 -3.62 -11.96
CA GLY A 54 -10.65 -2.38 -11.44
C GLY A 54 -11.58 -1.73 -10.41
N GLU A 55 -11.03 -1.34 -9.27
CA GLU A 55 -11.73 -0.62 -8.22
C GLU A 55 -11.13 0.77 -8.01
N VAL A 56 -11.98 1.78 -7.82
CA VAL A 56 -11.58 3.16 -7.58
C VAL A 56 -11.41 3.40 -6.09
N LEU A 57 -10.20 3.76 -5.69
CA LEU A 57 -9.97 4.32 -4.37
C LEU A 57 -10.28 5.82 -4.42
N ASP A 58 -11.31 6.28 -3.70
CA ASP A 58 -11.65 7.70 -3.61
C ASP A 58 -10.59 8.45 -2.80
N ALA A 59 -9.72 9.13 -3.51
CA ALA A 59 -8.64 9.88 -2.93
C ALA A 59 -8.81 11.37 -3.23
N LYS A 60 -9.42 12.11 -2.30
CA LYS A 60 -9.68 13.56 -2.43
C LYS A 60 -8.43 14.38 -2.73
N SER A 61 -7.26 13.93 -2.28
CA SER A 61 -5.94 14.51 -2.58
C SER A 61 -4.88 13.50 -2.21
N VAL A 62 -4.22 12.91 -3.19
CA VAL A 62 -3.16 11.92 -2.96
C VAL A 62 -1.81 12.60 -3.06
N ARG A 63 -1.03 12.56 -2.00
CA ARG A 63 0.35 13.03 -2.01
C ARG A 63 1.26 12.04 -2.75
N LYS A 64 2.40 12.49 -3.20
CA LYS A 64 3.37 11.66 -3.95
C LYS A 64 3.79 10.40 -3.19
N TRP A 65 4.03 10.50 -1.89
CA TRP A 65 4.38 9.34 -1.07
C TRP A 65 3.22 8.34 -0.92
N GLU A 66 1.96 8.82 -0.87
CA GLU A 66 0.77 7.96 -0.82
C GLU A 66 0.61 7.16 -2.12
N ILE A 67 0.83 7.81 -3.28
CA ILE A 67 0.85 7.13 -4.58
C ILE A 67 1.91 6.03 -4.61
N ARG A 68 3.10 6.34 -4.09
CA ARG A 68 4.20 5.38 -4.03
C ARG A 68 3.87 4.22 -3.09
N LEU A 69 3.25 4.49 -1.94
CA LEU A 69 2.86 3.48 -0.97
C LEU A 69 1.85 2.50 -1.59
N ILE A 70 0.76 2.99 -2.15
CA ILE A 70 -0.28 2.13 -2.73
C ILE A 70 0.25 1.34 -3.93
N SER A 71 1.07 1.95 -4.80
CA SER A 71 1.70 1.25 -5.92
C SER A 71 2.68 0.16 -5.44
N THR A 72 3.38 0.39 -4.34
CA THR A 72 4.26 -0.61 -3.73
C THR A 72 3.48 -1.80 -3.21
N ILE A 73 2.39 -1.54 -2.47
CA ILE A 73 1.52 -2.59 -1.93
C ILE A 73 0.90 -3.39 -3.07
N ALA A 74 0.29 -2.72 -4.04
CA ALA A 74 -0.38 -3.36 -5.17
C ALA A 74 0.55 -4.34 -5.90
N ARG A 75 1.74 -3.89 -6.31
CA ARG A 75 2.71 -4.73 -7.03
C ARG A 75 3.18 -5.95 -6.24
N ASN A 76 3.33 -5.84 -4.94
CA ASN A 76 3.72 -6.96 -4.09
C ASN A 76 2.54 -7.87 -3.71
N MET A 77 1.32 -7.52 -4.12
CA MET A 77 0.10 -8.28 -3.91
C MET A 77 -0.61 -8.61 -5.23
N ARG A 78 0.15 -8.78 -6.31
CA ARG A 78 -0.33 -9.21 -7.64
C ARG A 78 -1.32 -8.25 -8.31
N CYS A 79 -1.41 -7.00 -7.85
CA CYS A 79 -2.24 -5.95 -8.41
C CYS A 79 -1.40 -4.87 -9.11
N GLU A 80 -2.06 -4.01 -9.87
CA GLU A 80 -1.48 -2.78 -10.39
C GLU A 80 -2.28 -1.57 -9.91
N ALA A 81 -1.58 -0.48 -9.55
CA ALA A 81 -2.18 0.77 -9.13
C ALA A 81 -1.97 1.84 -10.19
N ILE A 82 -3.05 2.34 -10.76
CA ILE A 82 -3.04 3.37 -11.83
C ILE A 82 -3.56 4.68 -11.27
N VAL A 83 -2.79 5.75 -11.46
CA VAL A 83 -3.21 7.11 -11.05
C VAL A 83 -3.79 7.84 -12.26
N SER A 84 -5.05 8.17 -12.17
CA SER A 84 -5.75 9.01 -13.15
C SER A 84 -6.01 10.39 -12.57
N HIS A 85 -5.89 11.39 -13.42
CA HIS A 85 -6.16 12.77 -13.05
C HIS A 85 -7.30 13.28 -13.92
N ARG A 86 -8.38 13.73 -13.29
CA ARG A 86 -9.52 14.31 -14.01
C ARG A 86 -9.77 15.75 -13.56
N TYR A 87 -10.16 16.61 -14.49
CA TYR A 87 -10.73 17.91 -14.17
C TYR A 87 -12.22 17.71 -13.92
N THR A 88 -12.73 18.24 -12.82
CA THR A 88 -14.17 18.25 -12.56
C THR A 88 -14.73 19.53 -13.20
N ALA A 89 -15.85 19.44 -13.92
CA ALA A 89 -16.50 20.58 -14.54
C ALA A 89 -16.72 21.70 -13.50
N GLY A 90 -16.31 22.92 -13.85
CA GLY A 90 -16.42 24.08 -12.97
C GLY A 90 -15.34 24.20 -11.87
N ASN A 91 -14.35 23.30 -11.84
CA ASN A 91 -13.29 23.38 -10.85
C ASN A 91 -11.91 23.36 -11.52
N ILE A 92 -11.10 24.39 -11.23
CA ILE A 92 -9.74 24.52 -11.77
C ILE A 92 -8.81 23.43 -11.13
N ASN A 93 -9.24 22.84 -10.02
CA ASN A 93 -8.45 21.85 -9.29
C ASN A 93 -8.57 20.46 -9.91
N ARG A 94 -7.43 19.90 -10.26
CA ARG A 94 -7.27 18.55 -10.77
C ARG A 94 -7.47 17.53 -9.64
N LYS A 95 -8.49 16.67 -9.75
CA LYS A 95 -8.68 15.54 -8.81
C LYS A 95 -7.87 14.34 -9.28
N SER A 96 -7.26 13.67 -8.32
CA SER A 96 -6.51 12.42 -8.54
C SER A 96 -7.36 11.25 -8.06
N PHE A 97 -7.48 10.23 -8.89
CA PHE A 97 -8.12 8.96 -8.58
C PHE A 97 -7.07 7.86 -8.67
N VAL A 98 -7.14 6.89 -7.80
CA VAL A 98 -6.28 5.71 -7.85
C VAL A 98 -7.17 4.52 -8.16
N TYR A 99 -6.86 3.81 -9.25
CA TYR A 99 -7.51 2.57 -9.63
C TYR A 99 -6.60 1.42 -9.22
N ILE A 100 -7.17 0.43 -8.53
CA ILE A 100 -6.49 -0.82 -8.20
C ILE A 100 -7.05 -1.90 -9.12
N VAL A 101 -6.20 -2.45 -9.97
CA VAL A 101 -6.56 -3.52 -10.90
C VAL A 101 -5.96 -4.82 -10.41
N GLY A 102 -6.76 -5.86 -10.30
CA GLY A 102 -6.35 -7.15 -9.77
C GLY A 102 -7.54 -8.08 -9.52
N MET A 103 -7.28 -9.24 -8.95
CA MET A 103 -8.32 -10.16 -8.50
C MET A 103 -9.06 -9.56 -7.30
N ASP A 104 -10.31 -9.92 -7.09
CA ASP A 104 -11.19 -9.31 -6.07
C ASP A 104 -10.59 -9.38 -4.65
N ALA A 105 -10.12 -10.55 -4.25
CA ALA A 105 -9.49 -10.73 -2.94
C ALA A 105 -8.20 -9.90 -2.79
N ASP A 106 -7.37 -9.86 -3.84
CA ASP A 106 -6.12 -9.11 -3.84
C ASP A 106 -6.39 -7.60 -3.77
N ARG A 107 -7.36 -7.07 -4.53
CA ARG A 107 -7.74 -5.64 -4.49
C ARG A 107 -8.19 -5.21 -3.10
N LYS A 108 -9.11 -5.97 -2.49
CA LYS A 108 -9.61 -5.70 -1.14
C LYS A 108 -8.49 -5.67 -0.11
N ALA A 109 -7.58 -6.65 -0.18
CA ALA A 109 -6.43 -6.71 0.70
C ALA A 109 -5.46 -5.53 0.49
N VAL A 110 -5.22 -5.12 -0.76
CA VAL A 110 -4.40 -3.93 -1.08
C VAL A 110 -4.99 -2.67 -0.47
N ILE A 111 -6.29 -2.45 -0.63
CA ILE A 111 -6.98 -1.25 -0.12
C ILE A 111 -6.91 -1.20 1.41
N LEU A 112 -7.27 -2.30 2.07
CA LEU A 112 -7.24 -2.40 3.53
C LEU A 112 -5.83 -2.18 4.10
N LEU A 113 -4.82 -2.82 3.50
CA LEU A 113 -3.44 -2.66 3.92
C LEU A 113 -2.93 -1.23 3.69
N TYR A 114 -3.26 -0.63 2.56
CA TYR A 114 -2.92 0.76 2.26
C TYR A 114 -3.50 1.72 3.29
N GLU A 115 -4.80 1.62 3.59
CA GLU A 115 -5.44 2.51 4.57
C GLU A 115 -4.78 2.43 5.94
N LYS A 116 -4.41 1.23 6.35
CA LYS A 116 -3.75 0.95 7.61
C LYS A 116 -2.35 1.57 7.67
N LEU A 117 -1.49 1.22 6.73
CA LEU A 117 -0.12 1.74 6.67
C LEU A 117 -0.11 3.26 6.49
N ARG A 118 -1.08 3.80 5.75
CA ARG A 118 -1.28 5.25 5.61
C ARG A 118 -1.59 5.92 6.96
N LYS A 119 -2.44 5.33 7.78
CA LYS A 119 -2.77 5.87 9.13
C LYS A 119 -1.51 5.87 10.01
N ILE A 120 -0.78 4.76 10.06
CA ILE A 120 0.49 4.63 10.81
C ILE A 120 1.49 5.70 10.35
N CYS A 121 1.75 5.78 9.06
CA CYS A 121 2.66 6.76 8.47
C CYS A 121 2.26 8.20 8.84
N LYS A 122 0.98 8.55 8.81
CA LYS A 122 0.51 9.89 9.18
C LYS A 122 0.72 10.23 10.65
N VAL A 123 0.65 9.26 11.54
CA VAL A 123 0.93 9.48 12.98
C VAL A 123 2.42 9.79 13.18
N GLY A 124 3.32 8.97 12.65
CA GLY A 124 4.76 9.22 12.74
C GLY A 124 5.17 10.53 12.06
N MET A 125 4.62 10.79 10.87
CA MET A 125 4.82 12.02 10.13
C MET A 125 4.48 13.28 10.95
N ARG A 126 3.37 13.27 11.71
CA ARG A 126 3.00 14.39 12.59
C ARG A 126 4.00 14.58 13.72
N LYS A 127 4.48 13.49 14.34
CA LYS A 127 5.52 13.55 15.37
C LYS A 127 6.80 14.19 14.84
N GLU A 128 7.25 13.75 13.66
CA GLU A 128 8.44 14.26 13.01
C GLU A 128 8.32 15.74 12.61
N GLN A 129 7.15 16.15 12.09
CA GLN A 129 6.87 17.56 11.80
C GLN A 129 6.92 18.44 13.06
N ASN A 130 6.33 17.97 14.17
CA ASN A 130 6.33 18.70 15.44
C ASN A 130 7.75 18.84 16.01
N TYR A 131 8.56 17.77 15.95
CA TYR A 131 9.95 17.80 16.33
C TYR A 131 10.74 18.84 15.52
N HIS A 132 10.66 18.80 14.19
CA HIS A 132 11.36 19.76 13.34
C HIS A 132 10.88 21.20 13.55
N LYS A 133 9.59 21.40 13.76
CA LYS A 133 9.03 22.73 14.05
C LYS A 133 9.56 23.27 15.38
N SER A 134 9.66 22.43 16.40
CA SER A 134 10.20 22.80 17.71
C SER A 134 11.69 23.12 17.65
N MET A 135 12.47 22.30 16.96
CA MET A 135 13.94 22.43 16.93
C MET A 135 14.43 23.49 15.96
N TYR A 136 13.77 23.66 14.82
CA TYR A 136 14.25 24.49 13.71
C TYR A 136 13.26 25.57 13.26
N GLY A 137 12.12 25.70 13.92
CA GLY A 137 11.10 26.68 13.58
C GLY A 137 10.36 26.40 12.26
N ASN A 138 10.73 25.36 11.51
CA ASN A 138 10.22 25.04 10.19
C ASN A 138 10.07 23.52 9.99
N ALA A 139 8.98 23.10 9.34
CA ALA A 139 8.72 21.69 9.00
C ALA A 139 8.35 21.50 7.52
N LYS A 140 8.74 22.44 6.64
CA LYS A 140 8.46 22.35 5.21
C LYS A 140 9.18 21.14 4.60
N GLY A 141 8.45 20.29 3.87
CA GLY A 141 9.01 19.10 3.22
C GLY A 141 9.24 17.89 4.12
N ILE A 142 9.19 18.07 5.45
CA ILE A 142 9.44 16.98 6.42
C ILE A 142 8.44 15.86 6.27
N ALA A 143 7.14 16.17 6.15
CA ALA A 143 6.09 15.17 5.97
C ALA A 143 6.29 14.29 4.73
N ASP A 144 6.65 14.88 3.60
CA ASP A 144 6.87 14.12 2.38
C ASP A 144 8.15 13.27 2.48
N SER A 145 9.23 13.82 3.05
CA SER A 145 10.49 13.10 3.28
C SER A 145 10.27 11.86 4.15
N TYR A 146 9.62 12.01 5.30
CA TYR A 146 9.23 10.91 6.17
C TYR A 146 8.37 9.86 5.43
N GLY A 147 7.33 10.31 4.73
CA GLY A 147 6.44 9.42 3.97
C GLY A 147 7.15 8.61 2.89
N PHE A 148 8.18 9.20 2.24
CA PHE A 148 9.01 8.48 1.28
C PHE A 148 9.91 7.44 1.94
N GLY A 149 10.54 7.76 3.07
CA GLY A 149 11.33 6.82 3.85
C GLY A 149 10.48 5.63 4.32
N PHE A 150 9.35 5.91 4.95
CA PHE A 150 8.39 4.89 5.36
C PHE A 150 7.99 3.96 4.22
N THR A 151 7.65 4.53 3.06
CA THR A 151 7.26 3.75 1.88
C THR A 151 8.41 2.89 1.36
N MET A 152 9.66 3.37 1.46
CA MET A 152 10.82 2.61 1.00
C MET A 152 11.04 1.37 1.88
N ALA A 153 10.95 1.49 3.20
CA ALA A 153 11.02 0.37 4.12
C ALA A 153 9.91 -0.66 3.85
N ILE A 154 8.66 -0.20 3.69
CA ILE A 154 7.54 -1.09 3.30
C ILE A 154 7.86 -1.85 2.01
N LYS A 155 8.43 -1.15 1.00
CA LYS A 155 8.81 -1.77 -0.27
C LYS A 155 9.84 -2.88 -0.06
N GLU A 156 10.88 -2.63 0.73
CA GLU A 156 11.93 -3.61 1.00
C GLU A 156 11.35 -4.87 1.66
N GLU A 157 10.57 -4.70 2.71
CA GLU A 157 10.00 -5.83 3.45
C GLU A 157 8.97 -6.61 2.62
N MET A 158 8.05 -5.94 1.94
CA MET A 158 7.07 -6.63 1.08
C MET A 158 7.72 -7.34 -0.09
N THR A 159 8.76 -6.74 -0.70
CA THR A 159 9.49 -7.38 -1.81
C THR A 159 10.22 -8.65 -1.35
N LYS A 160 10.82 -8.65 -0.16
CA LYS A 160 11.41 -9.86 0.44
C LYS A 160 10.36 -10.97 0.61
N GLN A 161 9.18 -10.61 1.12
CA GLN A 161 8.08 -11.55 1.34
C GLN A 161 7.49 -12.08 0.04
N ALA A 162 7.23 -11.20 -0.95
CA ALA A 162 6.70 -11.60 -2.25
C ALA A 162 7.65 -12.56 -2.99
N LYS A 163 8.95 -12.32 -2.93
CA LYS A 163 9.96 -13.24 -3.48
C LYS A 163 9.97 -14.59 -2.76
N ALA A 164 9.85 -14.59 -1.44
CA ALA A 164 9.81 -15.81 -0.64
C ALA A 164 8.56 -16.67 -0.94
N LEU A 165 7.46 -16.03 -1.33
CA LEU A 165 6.18 -16.68 -1.68
C LEU A 165 6.03 -16.95 -3.18
N VAL A 166 7.01 -16.56 -4.00
CA VAL A 166 6.97 -16.68 -5.47
C VAL A 166 5.69 -16.08 -6.07
N LEU A 167 5.26 -14.94 -5.54
CA LEU A 167 4.05 -14.25 -5.99
C LEU A 167 4.29 -13.64 -7.39
N VAL A 168 3.61 -14.16 -8.38
CA VAL A 168 3.64 -13.68 -9.77
C VAL A 168 2.32 -13.00 -10.10
N LYS A 169 2.38 -11.81 -10.70
CA LYS A 169 1.19 -11.09 -11.15
C LYS A 169 0.53 -11.87 -12.31
N PRO A 170 -0.79 -12.17 -12.24
CA PRO A 170 -1.50 -12.83 -13.32
C PRO A 170 -1.51 -11.98 -14.59
N LYS A 171 -1.45 -12.64 -15.75
CA LYS A 171 -1.50 -11.96 -17.06
C LYS A 171 -2.82 -11.21 -17.25
N GLU A 172 -3.92 -11.74 -16.74
CA GLU A 172 -5.26 -11.17 -16.77
C GLU A 172 -5.30 -9.76 -16.16
N VAL A 173 -4.44 -9.49 -15.17
CA VAL A 173 -4.31 -8.15 -14.57
C VAL A 173 -3.67 -7.17 -15.56
N ASP A 174 -2.63 -7.59 -16.30
CA ASP A 174 -2.00 -6.77 -17.33
C ASP A 174 -2.95 -6.52 -18.51
N ASP A 175 -3.67 -7.54 -18.94
CA ASP A 175 -4.67 -7.45 -20.00
C ASP A 175 -5.79 -6.48 -19.61
N LYS A 176 -6.27 -6.54 -18.35
CA LYS A 176 -7.29 -5.62 -17.82
C LYS A 176 -6.78 -4.19 -17.67
N VAL A 177 -5.54 -4.00 -17.28
CA VAL A 177 -4.90 -2.67 -17.26
C VAL A 177 -4.85 -2.07 -18.65
N GLN A 178 -4.49 -2.87 -19.65
CA GLN A 178 -4.43 -2.41 -21.04
C GLN A 178 -5.82 -2.07 -21.60
N GLU A 179 -6.84 -2.86 -21.25
CA GLU A 179 -8.24 -2.59 -21.61
C GLU A 179 -8.74 -1.26 -21.01
N LEU A 180 -8.56 -1.08 -19.71
CA LEU A 180 -9.07 0.10 -18.99
C LEU A 180 -8.23 1.37 -19.24
N PHE A 181 -6.93 1.22 -19.47
CA PHE A 181 -5.96 2.32 -19.56
C PHE A 181 -4.95 2.12 -20.70
N PRO A 182 -5.38 2.11 -21.97
CA PRO A 182 -4.50 1.80 -23.12
C PRO A 182 -3.34 2.78 -23.29
N ASN A 183 -3.44 3.98 -22.74
CA ASN A 183 -2.42 5.04 -22.83
C ASN A 183 -1.68 5.29 -21.50
N VAL A 184 -1.65 4.31 -20.59
CA VAL A 184 -0.95 4.47 -19.30
C VAL A 184 0.56 4.65 -19.54
N LYS A 185 1.16 5.63 -18.82
CA LYS A 185 2.59 5.92 -18.90
C LYS A 185 3.22 5.83 -17.53
N THR A 186 4.37 5.19 -17.46
CA THR A 186 5.18 5.19 -16.24
C THR A 186 5.86 6.55 -16.08
N ARG A 187 5.68 7.18 -14.92
CA ARG A 187 6.30 8.47 -14.61
C ARG A 187 7.26 8.34 -13.42
N ARG A 188 8.49 8.77 -13.60
CA ARG A 188 9.44 8.91 -12.48
C ARG A 188 9.06 10.15 -11.67
N VAL A 189 9.07 10.01 -10.33
CA VAL A 189 8.82 11.11 -9.40
C VAL A 189 10.16 11.45 -8.74
N ASN A 190 10.68 12.63 -9.04
CA ASN A 190 11.84 13.17 -8.35
C ASN A 190 11.38 13.82 -7.05
N VAL A 191 12.07 13.52 -5.97
CA VAL A 191 11.79 14.01 -4.63
C VAL A 191 13.08 14.49 -4.01
N SER A 192 13.06 15.73 -3.54
CA SER A 192 14.08 16.21 -2.62
C SER A 192 13.65 15.83 -1.21
N CYS A 193 14.50 15.11 -0.47
CA CYS A 193 14.20 14.63 0.86
C CYS A 193 15.13 15.26 1.89
N ASN A 194 14.59 15.61 3.05
CA ASN A 194 15.36 15.84 4.26
C ASN A 194 15.85 14.47 4.77
N ALA A 195 17.14 14.30 4.95
CA ALA A 195 17.74 13.01 5.31
C ALA A 195 17.23 12.49 6.65
N HIS A 196 17.24 13.31 7.69
CA HIS A 196 16.77 12.90 9.03
C HIS A 196 15.32 12.40 9.00
N ALA A 197 14.42 13.16 8.40
CA ALA A 197 13.00 12.77 8.31
C ALA A 197 12.79 11.52 7.43
N TYR A 198 13.59 11.33 6.40
CA TYR A 198 13.59 10.14 5.57
C TYR A 198 14.03 8.92 6.38
N ASP A 199 15.13 9.00 7.12
CA ASP A 199 15.66 7.91 7.95
C ASP A 199 14.71 7.55 9.10
N SER A 200 14.09 8.55 9.74
CA SER A 200 13.03 8.33 10.73
C SER A 200 11.86 7.55 10.12
N GLY A 201 11.43 7.93 8.92
CA GLY A 201 10.40 7.22 8.18
C GLY A 201 10.79 5.80 7.81
N MET A 202 12.03 5.57 7.39
CA MET A 202 12.58 4.22 7.12
C MET A 202 12.53 3.34 8.36
N SER A 203 13.00 3.85 9.51
CA SER A 203 12.99 3.13 10.78
C SER A 203 11.58 2.70 11.19
N ASP A 204 10.63 3.64 11.17
CA ASP A 204 9.24 3.37 11.50
C ASP A 204 8.58 2.41 10.51
N GLY A 205 8.92 2.51 9.22
CA GLY A 205 8.42 1.59 8.19
C GLY A 205 8.91 0.15 8.38
N HIS A 206 10.18 -0.04 8.71
CA HIS A 206 10.72 -1.37 9.06
C HIS A 206 10.06 -1.90 10.34
N SER A 207 9.93 -1.07 11.37
CA SER A 207 9.23 -1.43 12.60
C SER A 207 7.78 -1.83 12.31
N ALA A 208 7.09 -1.10 11.43
CA ALA A 208 5.74 -1.44 11.00
C ALA A 208 5.63 -2.80 10.28
N MET A 209 6.69 -3.36 9.76
CA MET A 209 6.69 -4.66 9.05
C MET A 209 7.47 -5.77 9.76
N SER A 210 8.27 -5.44 10.77
CA SER A 210 9.24 -6.36 11.39
C SER A 210 8.71 -7.12 12.58
N VAL A 211 7.45 -6.97 12.98
CA VAL A 211 6.94 -7.67 14.16
C VAL A 211 7.14 -9.16 14.04
N SER A 212 8.06 -9.60 14.87
CA SER A 212 8.39 -10.98 15.15
C SER A 212 7.12 -11.78 15.43
N ALA A 213 7.04 -12.96 14.86
CA ALA A 213 6.16 -13.98 15.37
C ALA A 213 6.42 -14.09 16.90
N ILE A 214 5.48 -13.61 17.67
CA ILE A 214 5.34 -14.10 19.03
C ILE A 214 4.71 -15.47 18.84
N GLU A 215 5.46 -16.46 19.26
CA GLU A 215 5.11 -17.87 19.31
C GLU A 215 3.75 -18.11 19.99
#